data_a3c29f658337771dd9b197955b6c7bc5
#
_entry.id   a3c29f658337771dd9b197955b6c7bc5
#
_cell.length_a   1.000
_cell.length_b   1.000
_cell.length_c   1.000
_cell.angle_alpha   90.00
_cell.angle_beta   90.00
_cell.angle_gamma   90.00
#
_symmetry.space_group_name_H-M   'P 1'
#
loop_
_entity.id
_entity.type
_entity.pdbx_description
1 polymer ?
#
loop_
_entity_poly.entity_id
_entity_poly.type
_entity_poly.pdbx_seq_one_letter_code
_entity_poly.pdbx_strand_id
1 'polypeptide(L)'
;VSIAARIKEEMAQKRLLAPYESSLIPLPHQILVLEKVMQGIQTRFLLADEVGMGKTIEAGLVLKEKKLRGEVKRILLIVPKSAMLQWQQELKEHFNESFFIYDSDFISGMAKTFASFDAEEELNFWKQHNQIIVSTDALKPLSTRQGWSQEKIDEYNKYRIESVVGADFDMIIIDEAHRMGGSTAQVSRYQLAETLCNAVPNVLLLSATPHRGKSDHFRRVLQLIDADAFPGDAMPEIDDITPYVMRSEKRYAVDYDGKKLFQNRMTIRMDVPLDE
;
A
#
# COMPACT_ATOMS: atom_id res chain seq x y z
N VAL A 1 -20.49 -13.93 -28.10
CA VAL A 1 -20.90 -13.43 -26.79
C VAL A 1 -22.28 -12.83 -26.96
N SER A 2 -23.30 -13.33 -26.23
CA SER A 2 -24.68 -12.83 -26.38
C SER A 2 -24.80 -11.40 -25.88
N ILE A 3 -25.69 -10.58 -26.45
CA ILE A 3 -26.01 -9.21 -26.04
C ILE A 3 -26.30 -9.15 -24.52
N ALA A 4 -27.01 -10.16 -24.00
CA ALA A 4 -27.31 -10.27 -22.58
C ALA A 4 -26.03 -10.41 -21.70
N ALA A 5 -25.00 -11.13 -22.19
CA ALA A 5 -23.74 -11.23 -21.46
C ALA A 5 -22.97 -9.89 -21.44
N ARG A 6 -22.98 -9.13 -22.53
CA ARG A 6 -22.40 -7.78 -22.59
C ARG A 6 -23.12 -6.81 -21.68
N ILE A 7 -24.45 -6.79 -21.70
CA ILE A 7 -25.26 -5.94 -20.81
C ILE A 7 -25.00 -6.30 -19.34
N LYS A 8 -24.92 -7.60 -18.99
CA LYS A 8 -24.61 -8.04 -17.63
C LYS A 8 -23.20 -7.63 -17.20
N GLU A 9 -22.24 -7.70 -18.13
CA GLU A 9 -20.86 -7.28 -17.90
C GLU A 9 -20.76 -5.75 -17.71
N GLU A 10 -21.44 -4.94 -18.55
CA GLU A 10 -21.49 -3.48 -18.39
C GLU A 10 -22.23 -3.06 -17.11
N MET A 11 -23.28 -3.77 -16.72
CA MET A 11 -23.99 -3.51 -15.46
C MET A 11 -23.13 -3.90 -14.23
N ALA A 12 -22.34 -4.96 -14.32
CA ALA A 12 -21.44 -5.37 -13.26
C ALA A 12 -20.25 -4.39 -13.11
N GLN A 13 -19.73 -3.87 -14.23
CA GLN A 13 -18.66 -2.88 -14.21
C GLN A 13 -19.06 -1.52 -13.60
N LYS A 14 -20.34 -1.17 -13.68
CA LYS A 14 -20.88 0.09 -13.12
C LYS A 14 -21.30 0.00 -11.65
N ARG A 15 -21.44 -1.21 -11.10
CA ARG A 15 -21.78 -1.41 -9.68
C ARG A 15 -20.53 -1.72 -8.87
N LEU A 16 -20.36 -1.04 -7.77
CA LEU A 16 -19.36 -1.40 -6.77
C LEU A 16 -19.85 -2.62 -6.00
N LEU A 17 -19.06 -3.68 -5.98
CA LEU A 17 -19.40 -4.96 -5.36
C LEU A 17 -18.84 -5.07 -3.93
N ALA A 18 -17.66 -4.53 -3.68
CA ALA A 18 -16.99 -4.63 -2.40
C ALA A 18 -17.80 -4.11 -1.21
N PRO A 19 -18.58 -3.00 -1.31
CA PRO A 19 -19.43 -2.55 -0.21
C PRO A 19 -20.48 -3.56 0.22
N TYR A 20 -20.99 -4.39 -0.70
CA TYR A 20 -21.99 -5.43 -0.40
C TYR A 20 -21.37 -6.72 0.12
N GLU A 21 -20.11 -6.98 -0.21
CA GLU A 21 -19.35 -8.18 0.18
C GLU A 21 -18.50 -7.95 1.44
N SER A 22 -18.53 -6.74 2.00
CA SER A 22 -17.86 -6.40 3.25
C SER A 22 -18.81 -6.53 4.45
N SER A 23 -18.28 -6.85 5.63
CA SER A 23 -19.04 -6.94 6.88
C SER A 23 -19.31 -5.59 7.55
N LEU A 24 -18.86 -4.49 6.95
CA LEU A 24 -19.03 -3.12 7.43
C LEU A 24 -19.86 -2.29 6.45
N ILE A 25 -20.43 -1.19 6.94
CA ILE A 25 -21.04 -0.17 6.11
C ILE A 25 -19.97 0.91 5.85
N PRO A 26 -19.41 1.01 4.63
CA PRO A 26 -18.41 2.01 4.32
C PRO A 26 -18.98 3.44 4.48
N LEU A 27 -18.16 4.36 4.89
CA LEU A 27 -18.53 5.77 4.98
C LEU A 27 -18.55 6.45 3.60
N PRO A 28 -19.32 7.55 3.41
CA PRO A 28 -19.44 8.20 2.10
C PRO A 28 -18.11 8.55 1.43
N HIS A 29 -17.13 9.07 2.20
CA HIS A 29 -15.80 9.39 1.64
C HIS A 29 -15.05 8.14 1.17
N GLN A 30 -15.22 7.00 1.84
CA GLN A 30 -14.58 5.72 1.44
C GLN A 30 -15.18 5.18 0.13
N ILE A 31 -16.48 5.38 -0.08
CA ILE A 31 -17.12 5.05 -1.35
C ILE A 31 -16.60 5.94 -2.47
N LEU A 32 -16.45 7.26 -2.24
CA LEU A 32 -15.89 8.18 -3.24
C LEU A 32 -14.46 7.82 -3.64
N VAL A 33 -13.63 7.38 -2.67
CA VAL A 33 -12.29 6.86 -2.94
C VAL A 33 -12.38 5.62 -3.85
N LEU A 34 -13.24 4.65 -3.50
CA LEU A 34 -13.42 3.44 -4.29
C LEU A 34 -13.88 3.78 -5.72
N GLU A 35 -14.90 4.62 -5.87
CA GLU A 35 -15.41 5.05 -7.19
C GLU A 35 -14.30 5.67 -8.04
N LYS A 36 -13.51 6.58 -7.48
CA LYS A 36 -12.43 7.25 -8.21
C LYS A 36 -11.34 6.28 -8.64
N VAL A 37 -10.93 5.36 -7.75
CA VAL A 37 -9.94 4.33 -8.09
C VAL A 37 -10.43 3.41 -9.20
N MET A 38 -11.71 3.06 -9.20
CA MET A 38 -12.29 2.13 -10.17
C MET A 38 -12.61 2.76 -11.53
N GLN A 39 -12.42 4.07 -11.72
CA GLN A 39 -12.55 4.74 -13.02
C GLN A 39 -11.36 4.45 -13.96
N GLY A 40 -10.19 4.12 -13.41
CA GLY A 40 -8.98 3.83 -14.17
C GLY A 40 -8.81 2.34 -14.48
N ILE A 41 -8.03 2.03 -15.52
CA ILE A 41 -7.65 0.65 -15.87
C ILE A 41 -6.68 0.10 -14.82
N GLN A 42 -5.73 0.92 -14.37
CA GLN A 42 -4.73 0.58 -13.36
C GLN A 42 -4.98 1.39 -12.09
N THR A 43 -4.69 0.79 -10.96
CA THR A 43 -4.75 1.47 -9.66
C THR A 43 -3.37 2.01 -9.32
N ARG A 44 -3.16 3.32 -9.49
CA ARG A 44 -1.90 3.99 -9.10
C ARG A 44 -2.25 5.29 -8.36
N PHE A 45 -2.42 5.20 -7.04
CA PHE A 45 -2.95 6.29 -6.22
C PHE A 45 -2.25 6.39 -4.85
N LEU A 46 -2.23 7.61 -4.31
CA LEU A 46 -1.90 7.89 -2.92
C LEU A 46 -3.18 8.24 -2.15
N LEU A 47 -3.51 7.44 -1.14
CA LEU A 47 -4.55 7.76 -0.15
C LEU A 47 -3.91 8.57 0.98
N ALA A 48 -4.19 9.86 1.01
CA ALA A 48 -3.57 10.83 1.91
C ALA A 48 -4.51 11.32 3.03
N ASP A 49 -5.51 10.52 3.37
CA ASP A 49 -6.52 10.82 4.37
C ASP A 49 -5.92 11.01 5.77
N GLU A 50 -6.54 11.88 6.57
CA GLU A 50 -6.13 12.10 7.96
C GLU A 50 -6.17 10.81 8.78
N VAL A 51 -5.35 10.76 9.85
CA VAL A 51 -5.33 9.63 10.78
C VAL A 51 -6.74 9.36 11.33
N GLY A 52 -7.18 8.10 11.30
CA GLY A 52 -8.50 7.69 11.80
C GLY A 52 -9.67 7.92 10.84
N MET A 53 -9.40 8.20 9.56
CA MET A 53 -10.41 8.23 8.49
C MET A 53 -10.71 6.85 7.89
N GLY A 54 -9.94 5.84 8.27
CA GLY A 54 -10.17 4.47 7.84
C GLY A 54 -9.45 4.09 6.53
N LYS A 55 -8.21 4.55 6.33
CA LYS A 55 -7.39 4.18 5.15
C LYS A 55 -7.27 2.67 4.92
N THR A 56 -7.19 1.88 5.99
CA THR A 56 -7.22 0.40 5.91
C THR A 56 -8.51 -0.09 5.25
N ILE A 57 -9.65 0.53 5.61
CA ILE A 57 -10.96 0.19 5.02
C ILE A 57 -11.01 0.59 3.55
N GLU A 58 -10.52 1.79 3.20
CA GLU A 58 -10.45 2.23 1.80
C GLU A 58 -9.59 1.28 0.96
N ALA A 59 -8.40 0.94 1.44
CA ALA A 59 -7.52 -0.01 0.77
C ALA A 59 -8.15 -1.41 0.68
N GLY A 60 -8.84 -1.85 1.73
CA GLY A 60 -9.59 -3.11 1.75
C GLY A 60 -10.74 -3.15 0.74
N LEU A 61 -11.49 -2.05 0.61
CA LEU A 61 -12.54 -1.91 -0.40
C LEU A 61 -11.98 -1.99 -1.82
N VAL A 62 -10.90 -1.26 -2.11
CA VAL A 62 -10.24 -1.28 -3.42
C VAL A 62 -9.72 -2.69 -3.75
N LEU A 63 -9.01 -3.31 -2.81
CA LEU A 63 -8.50 -4.67 -2.94
C LEU A 63 -9.63 -5.67 -3.22
N LYS A 64 -10.71 -5.61 -2.41
CA LYS A 64 -11.86 -6.50 -2.54
C LYS A 64 -12.55 -6.33 -3.89
N GLU A 65 -12.77 -5.08 -4.32
CA GLU A 65 -13.38 -4.78 -5.62
C GLU A 65 -12.57 -5.33 -6.78
N LYS A 66 -11.27 -5.08 -6.80
CA LYS A 66 -10.34 -5.59 -7.83
C LYS A 66 -10.32 -7.11 -7.88
N LYS A 67 -10.38 -7.79 -6.74
CA LYS A 67 -10.47 -9.25 -6.66
C LYS A 67 -11.80 -9.77 -7.19
N LEU A 68 -12.92 -9.16 -6.81
CA LEU A 68 -14.26 -9.57 -7.28
C LEU A 68 -14.41 -9.41 -8.79
N ARG A 69 -13.73 -8.43 -9.38
CA ARG A 69 -13.65 -8.26 -10.83
C ARG A 69 -12.67 -9.20 -11.53
N GLY A 70 -11.87 -9.97 -10.77
CA GLY A 70 -10.84 -10.86 -11.32
C GLY A 70 -9.63 -10.14 -11.87
N GLU A 71 -9.45 -8.84 -11.56
CA GLU A 71 -8.34 -8.01 -12.03
C GLU A 71 -7.06 -8.22 -11.22
N VAL A 72 -7.19 -8.68 -9.97
CA VAL A 72 -6.09 -8.88 -9.03
C VAL A 72 -6.24 -10.21 -8.31
N LYS A 73 -5.16 -10.97 -8.22
CA LYS A 73 -5.10 -12.24 -7.51
C LYS A 73 -3.96 -12.27 -6.50
N ARG A 74 -2.78 -11.79 -6.91
CA ARG A 74 -1.56 -11.80 -6.10
C ARG A 74 -1.28 -10.41 -5.55
N ILE A 75 -1.24 -10.31 -4.21
CA ILE A 75 -1.18 -9.01 -3.51
C ILE A 75 -0.06 -9.03 -2.48
N LEU A 76 0.81 -8.03 -2.55
CA LEU A 76 1.83 -7.75 -1.54
C LEU A 76 1.45 -6.50 -0.74
N LEU A 77 1.26 -6.67 0.56
CA LEU A 77 0.98 -5.60 1.50
C LEU A 77 2.22 -5.31 2.34
N ILE A 78 2.79 -4.13 2.18
CA ILE A 78 4.00 -3.68 2.88
C ILE A 78 3.60 -2.68 3.96
N VAL A 79 3.79 -3.03 5.22
CA VAL A 79 3.32 -2.23 6.36
C VAL A 79 4.41 -2.07 7.44
N PRO A 80 4.27 -1.13 8.39
CA PRO A 80 5.11 -1.14 9.60
C PRO A 80 4.96 -2.45 10.36
N LYS A 81 6.05 -2.96 10.95
CA LYS A 81 6.03 -4.22 11.72
C LYS A 81 4.93 -4.26 12.79
N SER A 82 4.70 -3.15 13.47
CA SER A 82 3.65 -3.02 14.50
C SER A 82 2.22 -3.11 13.96
N ALA A 83 2.01 -2.89 12.67
CA ALA A 83 0.70 -2.87 12.04
C ALA A 83 0.32 -4.20 11.36
N MET A 84 1.25 -5.15 11.20
CA MET A 84 1.01 -6.38 10.43
C MET A 84 -0.19 -7.20 10.92
N LEU A 85 -0.28 -7.42 12.22
CA LEU A 85 -1.40 -8.20 12.83
C LEU A 85 -2.72 -7.44 12.71
N GLN A 86 -2.71 -6.12 12.92
CA GLN A 86 -3.90 -5.29 12.77
C GLN A 86 -4.43 -5.35 11.33
N TRP A 87 -3.56 -5.19 10.33
CA TRP A 87 -3.93 -5.31 8.92
C TRP A 87 -4.51 -6.68 8.59
N GLN A 88 -3.85 -7.76 9.06
CA GLN A 88 -4.33 -9.13 8.84
C GLN A 88 -5.72 -9.33 9.42
N GLN A 89 -5.94 -8.84 10.65
CA GLN A 89 -7.21 -8.96 11.34
C GLN A 89 -8.31 -8.13 10.66
N GLU A 90 -8.08 -6.84 10.36
CA GLU A 90 -9.07 -5.98 9.71
C GLU A 90 -9.47 -6.51 8.33
N LEU A 91 -8.51 -6.97 7.52
CA LEU A 91 -8.80 -7.56 6.22
C LEU A 91 -9.61 -8.86 6.33
N LYS A 92 -9.32 -9.67 7.36
CA LYS A 92 -10.10 -10.90 7.61
C LYS A 92 -11.50 -10.61 8.10
N GLU A 93 -11.66 -9.72 9.07
CA GLU A 93 -12.94 -9.41 9.71
C GLU A 93 -13.88 -8.67 8.77
N HIS A 94 -13.37 -7.67 8.05
CA HIS A 94 -14.21 -6.78 7.25
C HIS A 94 -14.42 -7.24 5.81
N PHE A 95 -13.43 -7.93 5.24
CA PHE A 95 -13.46 -8.30 3.81
C PHE A 95 -13.39 -9.80 3.57
N ASN A 96 -13.29 -10.62 4.62
CA ASN A 96 -13.04 -12.06 4.54
C ASN A 96 -11.82 -12.41 3.68
N GLU A 97 -10.78 -11.58 3.74
CA GLU A 97 -9.51 -11.78 3.03
C GLU A 97 -8.46 -12.35 3.98
N SER A 98 -7.79 -13.43 3.56
CA SER A 98 -6.78 -14.10 4.37
C SER A 98 -5.39 -13.82 3.83
N PHE A 99 -4.59 -13.12 4.61
CA PHE A 99 -3.20 -12.79 4.30
C PHE A 99 -2.25 -13.60 5.17
N PHE A 100 -1.12 -14.02 4.59
CA PHE A 100 -0.03 -14.67 5.31
C PHE A 100 1.03 -13.64 5.71
N ILE A 101 1.46 -13.67 6.95
CA ILE A 101 2.52 -12.78 7.44
C ILE A 101 3.88 -13.42 7.14
N TYR A 102 4.68 -12.69 6.37
CA TYR A 102 6.08 -13.01 6.10
C TYR A 102 6.97 -12.09 6.93
N ASP A 103 7.25 -12.51 8.16
CA ASP A 103 8.19 -11.81 9.02
C ASP A 103 9.66 -12.15 8.68
N SER A 104 10.59 -11.50 9.35
CA SER A 104 12.02 -11.69 9.10
C SER A 104 12.49 -13.12 9.36
N ASP A 105 11.88 -13.80 10.33
CA ASP A 105 12.26 -15.17 10.69
C ASP A 105 11.74 -16.17 9.67
N PHE A 106 10.50 -16.00 9.22
CA PHE A 106 9.92 -16.80 8.14
C PHE A 106 10.72 -16.62 6.84
N ILE A 107 10.99 -15.38 6.42
CA ILE A 107 11.78 -15.09 5.20
C ILE A 107 13.18 -15.70 5.29
N SER A 108 13.84 -15.58 6.45
CA SER A 108 15.19 -16.14 6.64
C SER A 108 15.19 -17.66 6.66
N GLY A 109 14.16 -18.27 7.22
CA GLY A 109 13.97 -19.74 7.22
C GLY A 109 13.74 -20.25 5.81
N MET A 110 12.81 -19.65 5.08
CA MET A 110 12.49 -20.02 3.71
C MET A 110 13.68 -19.85 2.78
N ALA A 111 14.41 -18.75 2.86
CA ALA A 111 15.61 -18.52 2.05
C ALA A 111 16.68 -19.60 2.27
N LYS A 112 16.86 -20.08 3.51
CA LYS A 112 17.77 -21.18 3.82
C LYS A 112 17.28 -22.52 3.23
N THR A 113 16.00 -22.80 3.40
CA THR A 113 15.38 -24.04 2.90
C THR A 113 15.49 -24.11 1.38
N PHE A 114 15.13 -23.04 0.68
CA PHE A 114 15.18 -23.02 -0.79
C PHE A 114 16.62 -23.02 -1.34
N ALA A 115 17.59 -22.41 -0.64
CA ALA A 115 18.99 -22.49 -1.01
C ALA A 115 19.61 -23.90 -0.85
N SER A 116 18.99 -24.80 -0.09
CA SER A 116 19.45 -26.18 0.09
C SER A 116 18.88 -27.17 -0.91
N PHE A 117 17.91 -26.76 -1.72
CA PHE A 117 17.43 -27.58 -2.83
C PHE A 117 18.33 -27.34 -4.05
N ASP A 118 19.02 -28.37 -4.50
CA ASP A 118 19.70 -28.45 -5.83
C ASP A 118 18.60 -28.49 -6.90
N ALA A 119 17.85 -27.41 -7.06
CA ALA A 119 16.72 -27.39 -7.96
C ALA A 119 17.16 -26.80 -9.31
N GLU A 120 17.03 -27.59 -10.36
CA GLU A 120 17.00 -27.11 -11.75
C GLU A 120 15.83 -26.14 -12.03
N GLU A 121 14.87 -26.02 -11.09
CA GLU A 121 13.80 -25.02 -11.10
C GLU A 121 14.05 -24.00 -9.98
N GLU A 122 14.12 -22.72 -10.35
CA GLU A 122 14.14 -21.58 -9.42
C GLU A 122 12.84 -21.51 -8.61
N LEU A 123 12.79 -22.26 -7.50
CA LEU A 123 11.65 -22.24 -6.58
C LEU A 123 11.61 -20.89 -5.83
N ASN A 124 10.68 -20.04 -6.19
CA ASN A 124 10.46 -18.77 -5.52
C ASN A 124 9.42 -18.90 -4.41
N PHE A 125 9.85 -18.85 -3.14
CA PHE A 125 8.94 -19.00 -1.98
C PHE A 125 7.88 -17.88 -1.88
N TRP A 126 8.08 -16.72 -2.50
CA TRP A 126 7.08 -15.68 -2.58
C TRP A 126 5.85 -16.10 -3.41
N LYS A 127 5.96 -17.13 -4.23
CA LYS A 127 4.85 -17.68 -5.02
C LYS A 127 3.95 -18.64 -4.23
N GLN A 128 4.32 -19.04 -3.00
CA GLN A 128 3.54 -19.99 -2.20
C GLN A 128 2.16 -19.45 -1.81
N HIS A 129 2.07 -18.16 -1.53
CA HIS A 129 0.80 -17.52 -1.15
C HIS A 129 0.47 -16.35 -2.07
N ASN A 130 -0.82 -16.22 -2.37
CA ASN A 130 -1.29 -15.12 -3.22
C ASN A 130 -1.43 -13.79 -2.48
N GLN A 131 -1.60 -13.82 -1.17
CA GLN A 131 -1.83 -12.64 -0.33
C GLN A 131 -0.83 -12.64 0.82
N ILE A 132 0.10 -11.70 0.79
CA ILE A 132 1.23 -11.65 1.72
C ILE A 132 1.27 -10.27 2.39
N ILE A 133 1.43 -10.28 3.72
CA ILE A 133 1.80 -9.09 4.50
C ILE A 133 3.26 -9.22 4.90
N VAL A 134 4.03 -8.18 4.65
CA VAL A 134 5.44 -8.11 5.03
C VAL A 134 5.76 -6.76 5.65
N SER A 135 6.71 -6.73 6.57
CA SER A 135 7.16 -5.45 7.12
C SER A 135 8.18 -4.77 6.21
N THR A 136 8.12 -3.43 6.18
CA THR A 136 9.13 -2.62 5.50
C THR A 136 10.56 -3.01 5.91
N ASP A 137 10.76 -3.31 7.21
CA ASP A 137 12.08 -3.66 7.74
C ASP A 137 12.54 -5.04 7.30
N ALA A 138 11.63 -6.00 7.10
CA ALA A 138 11.96 -7.33 6.60
C ALA A 138 12.40 -7.31 5.13
N LEU A 139 11.91 -6.36 4.33
CA LEU A 139 12.31 -6.18 2.93
C LEU A 139 13.54 -5.29 2.77
N LYS A 140 13.86 -4.45 3.76
CA LYS A 140 14.96 -3.50 3.67
C LYS A 140 16.27 -4.20 3.29
N PRO A 141 17.02 -3.67 2.29
CA PRO A 141 18.34 -4.17 1.95
C PRO A 141 19.29 -4.10 3.16
N LEU A 142 20.16 -5.10 3.27
CA LEU A 142 21.21 -5.12 4.30
C LEU A 142 22.26 -4.08 3.95
N SER A 143 22.68 -3.29 4.93
CA SER A 143 23.84 -2.38 4.79
C SER A 143 25.15 -3.02 5.24
N THR A 144 25.07 -3.86 6.26
CA THR A 144 26.24 -4.55 6.84
C THR A 144 25.82 -5.93 7.37
N ARG A 145 26.74 -6.89 7.32
CA ARG A 145 26.57 -8.20 7.98
C ARG A 145 27.95 -8.72 8.39
N GLN A 146 28.09 -9.14 9.64
CA GLN A 146 29.34 -9.66 10.16
C GLN A 146 29.87 -10.85 9.32
N GLY A 147 31.14 -10.75 8.90
CA GLY A 147 31.79 -11.80 8.09
C GLY A 147 31.45 -11.78 6.61
N TRP A 148 30.73 -10.76 6.11
CA TRP A 148 30.40 -10.63 4.69
C TRP A 148 31.16 -9.44 4.06
N SER A 149 31.65 -9.64 2.81
CA SER A 149 32.12 -8.52 1.99
C SER A 149 30.95 -7.69 1.48
N GLN A 150 31.22 -6.46 1.03
CA GLN A 150 30.18 -5.61 0.43
C GLN A 150 29.59 -6.26 -0.83
N GLU A 151 30.43 -6.86 -1.67
CA GLU A 151 29.99 -7.57 -2.88
C GLU A 151 28.96 -8.68 -2.56
N LYS A 152 29.23 -9.47 -1.51
CA LYS A 152 28.29 -10.51 -1.06
C LYS A 152 27.00 -9.96 -0.50
N ILE A 153 27.03 -8.79 0.14
CA ILE A 153 25.83 -8.09 0.64
C ILE A 153 25.02 -7.59 -0.55
N ASP A 154 25.67 -7.01 -1.56
CA ASP A 154 25.01 -6.46 -2.75
C ASP A 154 24.36 -7.59 -3.59
N GLU A 155 25.04 -8.70 -3.78
CA GLU A 155 24.52 -9.91 -4.45
C GLU A 155 23.30 -10.46 -3.69
N TYR A 156 23.38 -10.58 -2.37
CA TYR A 156 22.28 -11.04 -1.55
C TYR A 156 21.07 -10.09 -1.60
N ASN A 157 21.29 -8.78 -1.55
CA ASN A 157 20.23 -7.79 -1.67
C ASN A 157 19.57 -7.84 -3.04
N LYS A 158 20.36 -7.96 -4.10
CA LYS A 158 19.87 -8.12 -5.47
C LYS A 158 18.97 -9.34 -5.59
N TYR A 159 19.44 -10.51 -5.17
CA TYR A 159 18.66 -11.75 -5.17
C TYR A 159 17.33 -11.60 -4.41
N ARG A 160 17.33 -10.96 -3.24
CA ARG A 160 16.12 -10.76 -2.46
C ARG A 160 15.09 -9.90 -3.18
N ILE A 161 15.52 -8.83 -3.82
CA ILE A 161 14.62 -7.94 -4.57
C ILE A 161 14.09 -8.67 -5.81
N GLU A 162 14.94 -9.32 -6.56
CA GLU A 162 14.59 -10.08 -7.75
C GLU A 162 13.61 -11.22 -7.44
N SER A 163 13.75 -11.89 -6.30
CA SER A 163 12.82 -12.92 -5.86
C SER A 163 11.41 -12.38 -5.56
N VAL A 164 11.29 -11.19 -4.97
CA VAL A 164 9.99 -10.54 -4.73
C VAL A 164 9.37 -10.08 -6.05
N VAL A 165 10.16 -9.46 -6.93
CA VAL A 165 9.71 -9.03 -8.26
C VAL A 165 9.25 -10.22 -9.10
N GLY A 166 10.06 -11.29 -9.13
CA GLY A 166 9.74 -12.53 -9.85
C GLY A 166 8.58 -13.33 -9.24
N ALA A 167 7.96 -12.84 -8.16
CA ALA A 167 6.74 -13.44 -7.63
C ALA A 167 5.47 -13.05 -8.40
N ASP A 168 5.56 -12.13 -9.35
CA ASP A 168 4.48 -11.70 -10.24
C ASP A 168 3.24 -11.21 -9.47
N PHE A 169 3.42 -10.27 -8.54
CA PHE A 169 2.31 -9.64 -7.86
C PHE A 169 1.51 -8.74 -8.81
N ASP A 170 0.19 -8.78 -8.71
CA ASP A 170 -0.73 -7.94 -9.49
C ASP A 170 -0.94 -6.57 -8.84
N MET A 171 -0.76 -6.51 -7.51
CA MET A 171 -0.98 -5.31 -6.71
C MET A 171 -0.02 -5.22 -5.54
N ILE A 172 0.49 -4.01 -5.31
CA ILE A 172 1.23 -3.66 -4.10
C ILE A 172 0.48 -2.55 -3.36
N ILE A 173 0.34 -2.75 -2.05
CA ILE A 173 -0.19 -1.74 -1.12
C ILE A 173 0.93 -1.41 -0.14
N ILE A 174 1.29 -0.13 0.00
CA ILE A 174 2.32 0.32 0.94
C ILE A 174 1.70 1.26 1.96
N ASP A 175 1.66 0.83 3.22
CA ASP A 175 1.24 1.68 4.33
C ASP A 175 2.41 2.54 4.84
N GLU A 176 2.08 3.73 5.34
CA GLU A 176 3.05 4.75 5.76
C GLU A 176 4.09 5.07 4.67
N ALA A 177 3.62 5.18 3.42
CA ALA A 177 4.45 5.35 2.23
C ALA A 177 5.41 6.56 2.30
N HIS A 178 5.11 7.57 3.14
CA HIS A 178 6.02 8.69 3.39
C HIS A 178 7.40 8.24 3.93
N ARG A 179 7.49 7.04 4.54
CA ARG A 179 8.76 6.47 5.00
C ARG A 179 9.65 5.99 3.86
N MET A 180 9.09 5.83 2.66
CA MET A 180 9.82 5.40 1.46
C MET A 180 10.53 6.58 0.78
N GLY A 181 10.02 7.81 0.89
CA GLY A 181 10.57 8.99 0.22
C GLY A 181 11.84 9.62 0.82
N GLY A 182 12.42 9.08 1.88
CA GLY A 182 13.29 9.77 2.82
C GLY A 182 14.73 10.12 2.44
N SER A 183 15.51 10.61 3.45
CA SER A 183 16.89 11.11 3.38
C SER A 183 17.93 10.02 3.02
N THR A 184 19.23 10.38 2.92
CA THR A 184 20.35 9.51 2.49
C THR A 184 20.39 8.11 3.11
N ALA A 185 20.05 7.95 4.39
CA ALA A 185 19.94 6.63 5.03
C ALA A 185 18.71 5.82 4.57
N GLN A 186 17.79 6.43 3.83
CA GLN A 186 16.54 5.85 3.31
C GLN A 186 16.57 5.67 1.79
N VAL A 187 17.69 5.99 1.12
CA VAL A 187 17.85 5.77 -0.33
C VAL A 187 17.58 4.31 -0.68
N SER A 188 18.05 3.38 0.11
CA SER A 188 17.81 1.94 -0.10
C SER A 188 16.35 1.53 0.02
N ARG A 189 15.56 2.22 0.87
CA ARG A 189 14.11 1.98 0.97
C ARG A 189 13.37 2.54 -0.24
N TYR A 190 13.77 3.72 -0.70
CA TYR A 190 13.20 4.31 -1.90
C TYR A 190 13.45 3.43 -3.13
N GLN A 191 14.70 3.03 -3.35
CA GLN A 191 15.08 2.15 -4.47
C GLN A 191 14.31 0.82 -4.45
N LEU A 192 14.15 0.21 -3.27
CA LEU A 192 13.32 -0.97 -3.11
C LEU A 192 11.87 -0.70 -3.52
N ALA A 193 11.25 0.36 -2.98
CA ALA A 193 9.88 0.72 -3.29
C ALA A 193 9.69 1.04 -4.77
N GLU A 194 10.62 1.77 -5.38
CA GLU A 194 10.64 2.11 -6.80
C GLU A 194 10.70 0.84 -7.67
N THR A 195 11.63 -0.07 -7.38
CA THR A 195 11.74 -1.35 -8.11
C THR A 195 10.44 -2.15 -8.01
N LEU A 196 9.87 -2.25 -6.82
CA LEU A 196 8.63 -3.00 -6.60
C LEU A 196 7.42 -2.33 -7.27
N CYS A 197 7.28 -1.00 -7.15
CA CYS A 197 6.17 -0.26 -7.75
C CYS A 197 6.23 -0.26 -9.28
N ASN A 198 7.44 -0.29 -9.87
CA ASN A 198 7.60 -0.38 -11.33
C ASN A 198 7.33 -1.79 -11.86
N ALA A 199 7.47 -2.81 -11.03
CA ALA A 199 7.25 -4.21 -11.42
C ALA A 199 5.77 -4.61 -11.46
N VAL A 200 4.85 -3.81 -10.91
CA VAL A 200 3.43 -4.17 -10.78
C VAL A 200 2.50 -3.14 -11.42
N PRO A 201 1.36 -3.58 -12.00
CA PRO A 201 0.40 -2.68 -12.63
C PRO A 201 -0.40 -1.84 -11.61
N ASN A 202 -0.68 -2.37 -10.41
CA ASN A 202 -1.52 -1.70 -9.43
C ASN A 202 -0.73 -1.35 -8.17
N VAL A 203 -0.65 -0.06 -7.85
CA VAL A 203 0.06 0.48 -6.68
C VAL A 203 -0.88 1.37 -5.88
N LEU A 204 -1.06 1.04 -4.61
CA LEU A 204 -1.82 1.85 -3.67
C LEU A 204 -0.92 2.26 -2.50
N LEU A 205 -0.63 3.53 -2.41
CA LEU A 205 0.17 4.10 -1.34
C LEU A 205 -0.73 4.75 -0.30
N LEU A 206 -0.44 4.55 0.98
CA LEU A 206 -1.20 5.15 2.08
C LEU A 206 -0.28 5.99 2.95
N SER A 207 -0.70 7.21 3.27
CA SER A 207 0.03 8.08 4.19
C SER A 207 -0.88 9.12 4.82
N ALA A 208 -0.89 9.24 6.14
CA ALA A 208 -1.63 10.31 6.80
C ALA A 208 -0.89 11.66 6.77
N THR A 209 0.41 11.64 6.52
CA THR A 209 1.28 12.83 6.55
C THR A 209 2.20 12.85 5.35
N PRO A 210 1.68 13.01 4.12
CA PRO A 210 2.47 12.87 2.90
C PRO A 210 3.61 13.88 2.82
N HIS A 211 3.43 15.09 3.39
CA HIS A 211 4.41 16.16 3.26
C HIS A 211 5.51 16.20 4.35
N ARG A 212 5.25 15.76 5.58
CA ARG A 212 6.16 15.89 6.74
C ARG A 212 7.10 17.11 6.72
N GLY A 213 6.66 18.22 6.12
CA GLY A 213 7.44 19.45 5.99
C GLY A 213 8.64 19.40 5.02
N LYS A 214 8.79 18.33 4.22
CA LYS A 214 9.86 18.17 3.23
C LYS A 214 9.25 17.86 1.87
N SER A 215 9.32 18.82 0.96
CA SER A 215 8.81 18.71 -0.41
C SER A 215 9.39 17.53 -1.18
N ASP A 216 10.72 17.29 -1.04
CA ASP A 216 11.41 16.20 -1.74
C ASP A 216 10.88 14.81 -1.41
N HIS A 217 10.45 14.58 -0.14
CA HIS A 217 9.90 13.29 0.26
C HIS A 217 8.55 13.02 -0.41
N PHE A 218 7.71 14.05 -0.47
CA PHE A 218 6.40 13.93 -1.09
C PHE A 218 6.51 13.67 -2.59
N ARG A 219 7.38 14.43 -3.27
CA ARG A 219 7.66 14.23 -4.69
C ARG A 219 8.10 12.80 -4.99
N ARG A 220 9.03 12.24 -4.20
CA ARG A 220 9.46 10.84 -4.36
C ARG A 220 8.33 9.84 -4.16
N VAL A 221 7.41 10.11 -3.24
CA VAL A 221 6.21 9.27 -3.09
C VAL A 221 5.32 9.35 -4.33
N LEU A 222 5.18 10.53 -4.95
CA LEU A 222 4.47 10.68 -6.22
C LEU A 222 5.17 9.94 -7.36
N GLN A 223 6.49 9.97 -7.41
CA GLN A 223 7.29 9.22 -8.40
C GLN A 223 7.10 7.69 -8.28
N LEU A 224 6.81 7.15 -7.09
CA LEU A 224 6.45 5.74 -6.94
C LEU A 224 5.10 5.40 -7.58
N ILE A 225 4.22 6.38 -7.73
CA ILE A 225 2.94 6.20 -8.41
C ILE A 225 3.15 6.28 -9.92
N ASP A 226 3.79 7.35 -10.39
CA ASP A 226 4.02 7.59 -11.80
C ASP A 226 5.28 8.44 -11.98
N ALA A 227 6.39 7.82 -12.39
CA ALA A 227 7.66 8.51 -12.58
C ALA A 227 7.65 9.42 -13.81
N ASP A 228 6.83 9.09 -14.83
CA ASP A 228 6.72 9.86 -16.07
C ASP A 228 5.86 11.11 -15.85
N ALA A 229 4.82 11.02 -15.05
CA ALA A 229 3.97 12.15 -14.68
C ALA A 229 4.68 13.13 -13.73
N PHE A 230 5.62 12.64 -12.91
CA PHE A 230 6.36 13.45 -11.91
C PHE A 230 7.87 13.42 -12.13
N PRO A 231 8.37 13.87 -13.30
CA PRO A 231 9.80 13.82 -13.64
C PRO A 231 10.64 14.83 -12.85
N GLY A 232 11.93 14.54 -12.72
CA GLY A 232 12.94 15.48 -12.21
C GLY A 232 12.81 15.84 -10.74
N ASP A 233 13.28 17.04 -10.38
CA ASP A 233 13.41 17.50 -8.99
C ASP A 233 12.46 18.63 -8.59
N ALA A 234 11.69 19.19 -9.54
CA ALA A 234 10.70 20.20 -9.25
C ALA A 234 9.46 19.62 -8.54
N MET A 235 8.86 20.42 -7.65
CA MET A 235 7.55 20.07 -7.10
C MET A 235 6.47 20.26 -8.18
N PRO A 236 5.63 19.26 -8.40
CA PRO A 236 4.50 19.38 -9.34
C PRO A 236 3.46 20.37 -8.81
N GLU A 237 2.68 20.94 -9.71
CA GLU A 237 1.54 21.79 -9.35
C GLU A 237 0.37 20.97 -8.78
N ILE A 238 -0.57 21.64 -8.10
CA ILE A 238 -1.70 20.97 -7.44
C ILE A 238 -2.58 20.26 -8.47
N ASP A 239 -2.76 20.83 -9.64
CA ASP A 239 -3.58 20.28 -10.71
C ASP A 239 -2.98 18.97 -11.27
N ASP A 240 -1.65 18.85 -11.31
CA ASP A 240 -0.95 17.64 -11.71
C ASP A 240 -1.09 16.52 -10.67
N ILE A 241 -1.15 16.89 -9.38
CA ILE A 241 -1.23 15.96 -8.25
C ILE A 241 -2.66 15.41 -8.06
N THR A 242 -3.67 16.24 -8.30
CA THR A 242 -5.09 15.94 -8.01
C THR A 242 -5.59 14.62 -8.64
N PRO A 243 -5.18 14.21 -9.84
CA PRO A 243 -5.57 12.91 -10.39
C PRO A 243 -5.07 11.70 -9.62
N TYR A 244 -3.93 11.83 -8.94
CA TYR A 244 -3.20 10.72 -8.30
C TYR A 244 -3.36 10.66 -6.78
N VAL A 245 -3.81 11.75 -6.15
CA VAL A 245 -3.88 11.86 -4.68
C VAL A 245 -5.32 12.05 -4.24
N MET A 246 -5.75 11.21 -3.31
CA MET A 246 -7.04 11.34 -2.64
C MET A 246 -6.80 11.76 -1.20
N ARG A 247 -7.51 12.80 -0.77
CA ARG A 247 -7.37 13.32 0.58
C ARG A 247 -8.73 13.73 1.14
N SER A 248 -9.15 13.04 2.17
CA SER A 248 -10.31 13.41 2.97
C SER A 248 -9.86 13.99 4.31
N GLU A 249 -10.54 15.03 4.75
CA GLU A 249 -10.24 15.70 6.02
C GLU A 249 -11.40 15.50 7.00
N LYS A 250 -11.11 15.25 8.27
CA LYS A 250 -12.10 15.03 9.32
C LYS A 250 -13.15 16.12 9.41
N ARG A 251 -12.77 17.38 9.15
CA ARG A 251 -13.70 18.53 9.21
C ARG A 251 -14.83 18.48 8.20
N TYR A 252 -14.66 17.72 7.10
CA TYR A 252 -15.66 17.59 6.03
C TYR A 252 -16.32 16.21 6.02
N ALA A 253 -15.86 15.29 6.85
CA ALA A 253 -16.40 13.94 6.89
C ALA A 253 -17.82 13.93 7.49
N VAL A 254 -18.74 13.37 6.73
CA VAL A 254 -20.16 13.24 7.10
C VAL A 254 -20.64 11.81 6.95
N ASP A 255 -21.71 11.45 7.67
CA ASP A 255 -22.45 10.21 7.44
C ASP A 255 -23.43 10.36 6.26
N TYR A 256 -24.22 9.32 6.00
CA TYR A 256 -25.21 9.31 4.91
C TYR A 256 -26.38 10.30 5.10
N ASP A 257 -26.60 10.76 6.33
CA ASP A 257 -27.60 11.79 6.67
C ASP A 257 -27.03 13.20 6.60
N GLY A 258 -25.73 13.33 6.23
CA GLY A 258 -25.03 14.63 6.17
C GLY A 258 -24.57 15.16 7.53
N LYS A 259 -24.66 14.35 8.60
CA LYS A 259 -24.21 14.73 9.93
C LYS A 259 -22.69 14.55 10.03
N LYS A 260 -22.03 15.54 10.64
CA LYS A 260 -20.57 15.48 10.86
C LYS A 260 -20.18 14.27 11.71
N LEU A 261 -19.20 13.49 11.22
CA LEU A 261 -18.64 12.34 11.92
C LEU A 261 -17.70 12.75 13.06
N PHE A 262 -17.05 13.90 12.94
CA PHE A 262 -16.09 14.39 13.91
C PHE A 262 -16.49 15.76 14.45
N GLN A 263 -16.30 15.96 15.74
CA GLN A 263 -16.49 17.28 16.36
C GLN A 263 -15.34 18.22 15.97
N ASN A 264 -15.62 19.53 16.04
CA ASN A 264 -14.58 20.53 15.79
C ASN A 264 -13.48 20.41 16.86
N ARG A 265 -12.23 20.40 16.40
CA ARG A 265 -11.08 20.39 17.31
C ARG A 265 -11.01 21.72 18.04
N MET A 266 -11.04 21.67 19.38
CA MET A 266 -10.76 22.81 20.25
C MET A 266 -9.42 22.58 20.93
N THR A 267 -8.52 23.55 20.86
CA THR A 267 -7.26 23.53 21.60
C THR A 267 -7.43 24.43 22.81
N ILE A 268 -7.39 23.86 24.01
CA ILE A 268 -7.44 24.58 25.28
C ILE A 268 -6.03 24.56 25.86
N ARG A 269 -5.48 25.76 26.12
CA ARG A 269 -4.24 25.90 26.86
C ARG A 269 -4.57 25.74 28.35
N MET A 270 -3.96 24.75 28.99
CA MET A 270 -4.00 24.59 30.44
C MET A 270 -2.62 24.99 31.00
N ASP A 271 -2.56 26.10 31.71
CA ASP A 271 -1.37 26.47 32.46
C ASP A 271 -1.42 25.70 33.79
N VAL A 272 -0.51 24.76 33.98
CA VAL A 272 -0.33 24.02 35.23
C VAL A 272 0.74 24.78 36.05
N PRO A 273 0.37 25.41 37.19
CA PRO A 273 1.39 25.98 38.06
C PRO A 273 2.30 24.84 38.55
N LEU A 274 3.60 24.98 38.33
CA LEU A 274 4.59 24.13 39.00
C LEU A 274 4.73 24.67 40.41
N ASP A 275 4.26 23.90 41.41
CA ASP A 275 4.59 24.15 42.80
C ASP A 275 6.10 24.01 42.99
N GLU A 276 6.75 25.02 43.58
CA GLU A 276 8.18 25.07 43.89
C GLU A 276 8.58 24.03 44.94
#